data_b9e618d974210bebfe2fe8e47a24ba6d
#
_entry.id   b9e618d974210bebfe2fe8e47a24ba6d
#
_cell.length_a   1.000
_cell.length_b   1.000
_cell.length_c   1.000
_cell.angle_alpha   90.00
_cell.angle_beta   90.00
_cell.angle_gamma   90.00
#
_symmetry.space_group_name_H-M   'P 1'
#
loop_
_entity.id
_entity.type
_entity.pdbx_description
1 polymer ?
#
loop_
_entity_poly.entity_id
_entity_poly.type
_entity_poly.pdbx_seq_one_letter_code
_entity_poly.pdbx_strand_id
1 'polypeptide(L)'
;SILLFIVLLIMATFVLTALALGNASDAAQQNLRKSLGGSFDVYFDYSENNPYLKVEQVEGGTIMYSTQQIAPELVEQIRAIEGVKSCGARVESLTDFPELDLFAGTIPIEEEFRQTSKILGVWKSEELSQFTSGQLTLTEGRHITPEDQNKAVISKDLAEKNGLKIGDILHTQKGVDMEIVGLFTPKEIEDINDKVTSY
;
A
#
# COMPACT_ATOMS: atom_id res chain seq x y z
N SER A 1 -66.42 6.63 9.62
CA SER A 1 -65.62 7.18 8.77
C SER A 1 -64.34 7.90 9.18
N ILE A 2 -64.26 8.60 10.30
CA ILE A 2 -63.01 9.21 10.81
C ILE A 2 -62.00 8.13 11.16
N LEU A 3 -62.42 7.07 11.78
CA LEU A 3 -61.58 5.93 12.13
C LEU A 3 -60.89 5.29 10.86
N LEU A 4 -61.67 5.13 9.78
CA LEU A 4 -61.18 4.60 8.52
C LEU A 4 -60.08 5.52 7.92
N PHE A 5 -60.30 6.83 7.98
CA PHE A 5 -59.32 7.81 7.49
C PHE A 5 -58.01 7.77 8.29
N ILE A 6 -58.09 7.63 9.63
CA ILE A 6 -56.90 7.51 10.49
C ILE A 6 -56.12 6.23 10.14
N VAL A 7 -56.80 5.10 9.97
CA VAL A 7 -56.16 3.84 9.60
C VAL A 7 -55.45 3.93 8.24
N LEU A 8 -56.11 4.52 7.24
CA LEU A 8 -55.52 4.74 5.93
C LEU A 8 -54.30 5.66 5.98
N LEU A 9 -54.36 6.73 6.80
CA LEU A 9 -53.26 7.65 6.99
C LEU A 9 -52.03 6.91 7.62
N ILE A 10 -52.26 6.11 8.64
CA ILE A 10 -51.22 5.33 9.29
C ILE A 10 -50.60 4.35 8.29
N MET A 11 -51.42 3.61 7.53
CA MET A 11 -50.91 2.68 6.53
C MET A 11 -50.12 3.38 5.44
N ALA A 12 -50.59 4.52 4.94
CA ALA A 12 -49.86 5.31 3.95
C ALA A 12 -48.52 5.81 4.49
N THR A 13 -48.48 6.24 5.74
CA THR A 13 -47.25 6.66 6.41
C THR A 13 -46.23 5.52 6.52
N PHE A 14 -46.67 4.33 6.91
CA PHE A 14 -45.80 3.15 6.97
C PHE A 14 -45.24 2.77 5.60
N VAL A 15 -46.06 2.78 4.55
CA VAL A 15 -45.63 2.47 3.19
C VAL A 15 -44.61 3.50 2.70
N LEU A 16 -44.88 4.78 2.90
CA LEU A 16 -43.95 5.86 2.49
C LEU A 16 -42.64 5.76 3.27
N THR A 17 -42.69 5.48 4.56
CA THR A 17 -41.47 5.31 5.38
C THR A 17 -40.67 4.11 4.92
N ALA A 18 -41.31 2.98 4.61
CA ALA A 18 -40.63 1.79 4.11
C ALA A 18 -39.96 2.05 2.76
N LEU A 19 -40.61 2.76 1.82
CA LEU A 19 -40.05 3.14 0.54
C LEU A 19 -38.89 4.11 0.70
N ALA A 20 -39.04 5.10 1.58
CA ALA A 20 -37.96 6.07 1.86
C ALA A 20 -36.72 5.38 2.45
N LEU A 21 -36.92 4.44 3.38
CA LEU A 21 -35.84 3.67 3.99
C LEU A 21 -35.15 2.75 2.97
N GLY A 22 -35.92 2.10 2.09
CA GLY A 22 -35.38 1.30 0.98
C GLY A 22 -34.50 2.13 0.06
N ASN A 23 -35.00 3.27 -0.41
CA ASN A 23 -34.23 4.16 -1.28
C ASN A 23 -32.97 4.73 -0.60
N ALA A 24 -33.06 5.06 0.68
CA ALA A 24 -31.92 5.54 1.46
C ALA A 24 -30.86 4.42 1.64
N SER A 25 -31.29 3.19 1.88
CA SER A 25 -30.39 2.02 1.98
C SER A 25 -29.69 1.76 0.66
N ASP A 26 -30.40 1.78 -0.46
CA ASP A 26 -29.81 1.58 -1.79
C ASP A 26 -28.82 2.68 -2.15
N ALA A 27 -29.16 3.91 -1.84
CA ALA A 27 -28.26 5.07 -2.05
C ALA A 27 -27.00 4.94 -1.18
N ALA A 28 -27.15 4.54 0.09
CA ALA A 28 -26.01 4.31 0.98
C ALA A 28 -25.11 3.18 0.49
N GLN A 29 -25.67 2.06 0.02
CA GLN A 29 -24.91 0.96 -0.57
C GLN A 29 -24.17 1.39 -1.84
N GLN A 30 -24.84 2.14 -2.73
CA GLN A 30 -24.19 2.64 -3.95
C GLN A 30 -23.06 3.61 -3.63
N ASN A 31 -23.26 4.51 -2.66
CA ASN A 31 -22.22 5.43 -2.23
C ASN A 31 -21.05 4.70 -1.57
N LEU A 32 -21.32 3.68 -0.77
CA LEU A 32 -20.29 2.85 -0.17
C LEU A 32 -19.48 2.10 -1.25
N ARG A 33 -20.14 1.48 -2.22
CA ARG A 33 -19.46 0.84 -3.36
C ARG A 33 -18.61 1.80 -4.17
N LYS A 34 -19.10 3.04 -4.39
CA LYS A 34 -18.35 4.09 -5.09
C LYS A 34 -17.17 4.60 -4.27
N SER A 35 -17.30 4.69 -2.95
CA SER A 35 -16.23 5.17 -2.05
C SER A 35 -15.15 4.12 -1.82
N LEU A 36 -15.53 2.85 -1.69
CA LEU A 36 -14.57 1.76 -1.53
C LEU A 36 -13.82 1.45 -2.84
N GLY A 37 -14.48 1.70 -3.99
CA GLY A 37 -13.92 1.33 -5.29
C GLY A 37 -13.69 -0.18 -5.41
N GLY A 38 -13.21 -0.62 -6.55
CA GLY A 38 -12.58 -1.91 -6.74
C GLY A 38 -11.08 -1.67 -6.86
N SER A 39 -10.26 -2.39 -6.12
CA SER A 39 -8.83 -2.45 -6.38
C SER A 39 -8.49 -3.84 -6.90
N PHE A 40 -7.59 -3.90 -7.85
CA PHE A 40 -7.00 -5.15 -8.31
C PHE A 40 -5.51 -4.93 -8.53
N ASP A 41 -4.77 -5.99 -8.28
CA ASP A 41 -3.33 -6.01 -8.51
C ASP A 41 -3.03 -6.87 -9.74
N VAL A 42 -2.08 -6.41 -10.54
CA VAL A 42 -1.54 -7.16 -11.67
C VAL A 42 -0.18 -7.69 -11.26
N TYR A 43 -0.05 -9.00 -11.22
CA TYR A 43 1.18 -9.69 -10.86
C TYR A 43 1.74 -10.46 -12.05
N PHE A 44 3.01 -10.82 -11.95
CA PHE A 44 3.55 -11.82 -12.85
C PHE A 44 2.85 -13.17 -12.66
N ASP A 45 2.62 -13.83 -13.78
CA ASP A 45 2.14 -15.21 -13.75
C ASP A 45 3.29 -16.17 -13.39
N TYR A 46 3.22 -16.75 -12.21
CA TYR A 46 4.18 -17.74 -11.71
C TYR A 46 3.72 -19.18 -11.95
N SER A 47 2.73 -19.38 -12.80
CA SER A 47 2.30 -20.74 -13.17
C SER A 47 3.38 -21.46 -13.99
N GLU A 48 3.46 -22.78 -13.84
CA GLU A 48 4.42 -23.63 -14.55
C GLU A 48 4.30 -23.53 -16.08
N ASN A 49 3.14 -23.10 -16.59
CA ASN A 49 2.86 -22.94 -18.00
C ASN A 49 3.33 -21.60 -18.57
N ASN A 50 3.81 -20.68 -17.73
CA ASN A 50 4.31 -19.39 -18.19
C ASN A 50 5.67 -19.56 -18.87
N PRO A 51 5.81 -19.27 -20.18
CA PRO A 51 7.07 -19.44 -20.90
C PRO A 51 8.17 -18.48 -20.41
N TYR A 52 7.81 -17.44 -19.70
CA TYR A 52 8.74 -16.44 -19.15
C TYR A 52 9.20 -16.77 -17.74
N LEU A 53 8.60 -17.77 -17.08
CA LEU A 53 9.03 -18.22 -15.75
C LEU A 53 10.36 -18.94 -15.85
N LYS A 54 11.31 -18.55 -15.01
CA LYS A 54 12.56 -19.26 -14.78
C LYS A 54 12.60 -19.76 -13.35
N VAL A 55 13.05 -20.98 -13.22
CA VAL A 55 13.23 -21.67 -11.94
C VAL A 55 14.69 -22.13 -11.87
N GLU A 56 15.42 -21.60 -10.92
CA GLU A 56 16.84 -21.94 -10.72
C GLU A 56 17.05 -22.51 -9.33
N GLN A 57 17.80 -23.62 -9.27
CA GLN A 57 18.25 -24.19 -8.00
C GLN A 57 19.53 -23.47 -7.59
N VAL A 58 19.52 -22.91 -6.40
CA VAL A 58 20.69 -22.24 -5.81
C VAL A 58 21.04 -22.91 -4.49
N GLU A 59 22.23 -22.65 -3.97
CA GLU A 59 22.62 -23.09 -2.64
C GLU A 59 21.66 -22.46 -1.61
N GLY A 60 20.92 -23.31 -0.90
CA GLY A 60 19.92 -22.87 0.08
C GLY A 60 18.47 -22.82 -0.41
N GLY A 61 18.17 -23.12 -1.69
CA GLY A 61 16.78 -23.17 -2.15
C GLY A 61 16.55 -23.06 -3.64
N THR A 62 15.34 -22.66 -3.96
CA THR A 62 14.89 -22.46 -5.35
C THR A 62 14.51 -21.00 -5.54
N ILE A 63 15.05 -20.36 -6.57
CA ILE A 63 14.67 -19.02 -6.99
C ILE A 63 13.74 -19.13 -8.19
N MET A 64 12.60 -18.45 -8.12
CA MET A 64 11.68 -18.27 -9.24
C MET A 64 11.62 -16.81 -9.63
N TYR A 65 11.80 -16.53 -10.91
CA TYR A 65 11.69 -15.17 -11.44
C TYR A 65 11.11 -15.16 -12.85
N SER A 66 10.53 -14.04 -13.23
CA SER A 66 10.04 -13.85 -14.60
C SER A 66 11.06 -13.08 -15.42
N THR A 67 11.29 -13.54 -16.65
CA THR A 67 12.07 -12.80 -17.65
C THR A 67 11.25 -11.73 -18.35
N GLN A 68 9.94 -11.74 -18.17
CA GLN A 68 9.04 -10.68 -18.67
C GLN A 68 9.07 -9.49 -17.70
N GLN A 69 9.24 -8.30 -18.23
CA GLN A 69 9.18 -7.07 -17.46
C GLN A 69 7.80 -6.43 -17.61
N ILE A 70 7.28 -5.85 -16.53
CA ILE A 70 6.13 -4.95 -16.61
C ILE A 70 6.66 -3.61 -17.11
N ALA A 71 6.38 -3.30 -18.36
CA ALA A 71 6.82 -2.07 -18.97
C ALA A 71 6.08 -0.85 -18.36
N PRO A 72 6.74 0.30 -18.16
CA PRO A 72 6.10 1.52 -17.66
C PRO A 72 4.87 1.94 -18.49
N GLU A 73 4.89 1.67 -19.79
CA GLU A 73 3.80 1.95 -20.70
C GLU A 73 2.50 1.22 -20.34
N LEU A 74 2.59 0.05 -19.69
CA LEU A 74 1.43 -0.68 -19.22
C LEU A 74 0.67 0.11 -18.14
N VAL A 75 1.38 0.82 -17.27
CA VAL A 75 0.77 1.68 -16.25
C VAL A 75 -0.07 2.77 -16.90
N GLU A 76 0.46 3.41 -17.95
CA GLU A 76 -0.25 4.46 -18.68
C GLU A 76 -1.45 3.88 -19.46
N GLN A 77 -1.32 2.70 -20.05
CA GLN A 77 -2.43 2.01 -20.71
C GLN A 77 -3.56 1.68 -19.74
N ILE A 78 -3.23 1.19 -18.53
CA ILE A 78 -4.23 0.90 -17.50
C ILE A 78 -4.90 2.19 -17.01
N ARG A 79 -4.14 3.27 -16.82
CA ARG A 79 -4.68 4.59 -16.44
C ARG A 79 -5.67 5.15 -17.45
N ALA A 80 -5.45 4.87 -18.72
CA ALA A 80 -6.32 5.33 -19.81
C ALA A 80 -7.67 4.59 -19.89
N ILE A 81 -7.84 3.49 -19.14
CA ILE A 81 -9.11 2.74 -19.13
C ILE A 81 -10.18 3.56 -18.39
N GLU A 82 -11.33 3.73 -19.02
CA GLU A 82 -12.47 4.42 -18.44
C GLU A 82 -12.88 3.76 -17.10
N GLY A 83 -12.99 4.58 -16.05
CA GLY A 83 -13.33 4.12 -14.69
C GLY A 83 -12.14 3.82 -13.79
N VAL A 84 -10.92 3.76 -14.32
CA VAL A 84 -9.70 3.68 -13.50
C VAL A 84 -9.42 5.06 -12.91
N LYS A 85 -9.45 5.16 -11.58
CA LYS A 85 -9.19 6.40 -10.85
C LYS A 85 -7.70 6.65 -10.61
N SER A 86 -6.98 5.60 -10.28
CA SER A 86 -5.53 5.62 -10.09
C SER A 86 -4.94 4.26 -10.47
N CYS A 87 -3.70 4.29 -10.92
CA CYS A 87 -2.90 3.11 -11.18
C CYS A 87 -1.45 3.45 -10.84
N GLY A 88 -0.82 2.64 -10.01
CA GLY A 88 0.57 2.77 -9.63
C GLY A 88 1.33 1.48 -9.91
N ALA A 89 2.63 1.58 -10.05
CA ALA A 89 3.52 0.43 -10.08
C ALA A 89 4.31 0.37 -8.77
N ARG A 90 4.55 -0.85 -8.30
CA ARG A 90 5.43 -1.09 -7.15
C ARG A 90 6.35 -2.26 -7.43
N VAL A 91 7.53 -2.20 -6.86
CA VAL A 91 8.49 -3.31 -6.87
C VAL A 91 9.03 -3.50 -5.45
N GLU A 92 9.12 -4.74 -5.03
CA GLU A 92 9.71 -5.09 -3.74
C GLU A 92 11.10 -5.66 -3.98
N SER A 93 12.05 -5.24 -3.18
CA SER A 93 13.42 -5.76 -3.22
C SER A 93 14.00 -5.82 -1.81
N LEU A 94 14.90 -6.76 -1.60
CA LEU A 94 15.74 -6.79 -0.41
C LEU A 94 17.08 -6.15 -0.74
N THR A 95 17.56 -5.31 0.14
CA THR A 95 18.88 -4.68 0.02
C THR A 95 19.49 -4.47 1.40
N ASP A 96 20.80 -4.45 1.44
CA ASP A 96 21.54 -4.20 2.67
C ASP A 96 21.90 -2.72 2.77
N PHE A 97 21.80 -2.21 4.00
CA PHE A 97 22.19 -0.87 4.38
C PHE A 97 23.29 -0.96 5.43
N PRO A 98 24.57 -1.01 5.01
CA PRO A 98 25.68 -1.27 5.92
C PRO A 98 25.86 -0.22 7.04
N GLU A 99 25.35 0.99 6.79
CA GLU A 99 25.47 2.12 7.71
C GLU A 99 24.26 2.32 8.61
N LEU A 100 23.18 1.53 8.41
CA LEU A 100 21.98 1.68 9.20
C LEU A 100 21.89 0.67 10.33
N ASP A 101 21.55 1.17 11.52
CA ASP A 101 21.08 0.36 12.63
C ASP A 101 19.57 0.12 12.48
N LEU A 102 19.21 -1.00 11.87
CA LEU A 102 17.80 -1.39 11.66
C LEU A 102 17.15 -1.84 12.96
N PHE A 103 15.83 -1.83 13.00
CA PHE A 103 15.09 -2.42 14.11
C PHE A 103 15.14 -3.94 14.04
N ALA A 104 15.47 -4.57 15.14
CA ALA A 104 15.40 -6.01 15.25
C ALA A 104 13.92 -6.45 15.18
N GLY A 105 13.63 -7.41 14.30
CA GLY A 105 12.33 -8.09 14.26
C GLY A 105 12.16 -9.03 15.46
N THR A 106 10.97 -9.59 15.60
CA THR A 106 10.65 -10.59 16.64
C THR A 106 11.18 -11.99 16.32
N ILE A 107 11.53 -12.24 15.06
CA ILE A 107 12.06 -13.52 14.59
C ILE A 107 13.59 -13.45 14.67
N PRO A 108 14.25 -14.43 15.34
CA PRO A 108 15.69 -14.51 15.32
C PRO A 108 16.18 -14.74 13.88
N ILE A 109 17.04 -13.85 13.43
CA ILE A 109 17.69 -13.96 12.11
C ILE A 109 19.21 -14.06 12.31
N GLU A 110 19.89 -14.68 11.37
CA GLU A 110 21.35 -14.75 11.35
C GLU A 110 21.94 -13.34 11.25
N GLU A 111 23.14 -13.16 11.81
CA GLU A 111 23.76 -11.85 11.93
C GLU A 111 24.00 -11.18 10.58
N GLU A 112 24.27 -11.97 9.54
CA GLU A 112 24.49 -11.49 8.17
C GLU A 112 23.25 -10.81 7.56
N PHE A 113 22.03 -11.17 7.98
CA PHE A 113 20.79 -10.56 7.48
C PHE A 113 20.29 -9.37 8.31
N ARG A 114 20.98 -9.01 9.39
CA ARG A 114 20.52 -7.92 10.27
C ARG A 114 20.53 -6.54 9.63
N GLN A 115 21.30 -6.36 8.56
CA GLN A 115 21.37 -5.11 7.80
C GLN A 115 20.49 -5.13 6.55
N THR A 116 19.85 -6.28 6.28
CA THR A 116 18.95 -6.43 5.12
C THR A 116 17.59 -5.84 5.43
N SER A 117 17.14 -4.93 4.60
CA SER A 117 15.80 -4.35 4.67
C SER A 117 15.04 -4.56 3.39
N LYS A 118 13.73 -4.68 3.53
CA LYS A 118 12.80 -4.66 2.41
C LYS A 118 12.59 -3.22 1.98
N ILE A 119 12.87 -2.94 0.72
CA ILE A 119 12.54 -1.66 0.10
C ILE A 119 11.37 -1.84 -0.86
N LEU A 120 10.53 -0.84 -0.91
CA LEU A 120 9.40 -0.76 -1.81
C LEU A 120 9.62 0.39 -2.79
N GLY A 121 10.00 0.05 -4.02
CA GLY A 121 10.02 1.00 -5.13
C GLY A 121 8.60 1.31 -5.58
N VAL A 122 8.25 2.59 -5.68
CA VAL A 122 6.89 3.04 -5.97
C VAL A 122 6.89 4.15 -7.01
N TRP A 123 5.82 4.22 -7.78
CA TRP A 123 5.58 5.32 -8.72
C TRP A 123 5.20 6.62 -8.00
N LYS A 124 4.29 6.51 -7.00
CA LYS A 124 3.88 7.58 -6.11
C LYS A 124 3.64 7.02 -4.73
N SER A 125 4.33 7.52 -3.72
CA SER A 125 4.16 6.98 -2.37
C SER A 125 2.82 7.36 -1.73
N GLU A 126 2.22 8.49 -2.09
CA GLU A 126 0.91 8.91 -1.57
C GLU A 126 -0.25 7.97 -1.98
N GLU A 127 -0.10 7.25 -3.11
CA GLU A 127 -1.12 6.31 -3.62
C GLU A 127 -0.99 4.91 -3.00
N LEU A 128 0.03 4.65 -2.18
CA LEU A 128 0.15 3.38 -1.45
C LEU A 128 -1.03 3.17 -0.51
N SER A 129 -1.52 1.94 -0.45
CA SER A 129 -2.66 1.57 0.39
C SER A 129 -2.45 1.93 1.86
N GLN A 130 -1.23 1.85 2.35
CA GLN A 130 -0.88 2.20 3.72
C GLN A 130 -1.06 3.70 4.01
N PHE A 131 -0.74 4.57 3.05
CA PHE A 131 -0.98 6.01 3.19
C PHE A 131 -2.45 6.36 2.96
N THR A 132 -3.09 5.80 1.93
CA THR A 132 -4.49 6.10 1.60
C THR A 132 -5.48 5.59 2.65
N SER A 133 -5.15 4.52 3.37
CA SER A 133 -5.93 4.00 4.51
C SER A 133 -5.64 4.71 5.84
N GLY A 134 -4.62 5.57 5.87
CA GLY A 134 -4.20 6.25 7.09
C GLY A 134 -3.42 5.35 8.08
N GLN A 135 -2.95 4.18 7.64
CA GLN A 135 -2.04 3.34 8.43
C GLN A 135 -0.66 4.01 8.59
N LEU A 136 -0.22 4.73 7.56
CA LEU A 136 0.97 5.56 7.58
C LEU A 136 0.56 7.02 7.35
N THR A 137 1.23 7.92 8.04
CA THR A 137 1.06 9.37 7.86
C THR A 137 2.40 10.00 7.56
N LEU A 138 2.50 10.72 6.45
CA LEU A 138 3.68 11.56 6.18
C LEU A 138 3.69 12.71 7.17
N THR A 139 4.75 12.81 7.96
CA THR A 139 4.88 13.81 9.03
C THR A 139 5.82 14.94 8.69
N GLU A 140 6.81 14.69 7.84
CA GLU A 140 7.80 15.67 7.41
C GLU A 140 8.18 15.47 5.96
N GLY A 141 8.52 16.55 5.26
CA GLY A 141 8.94 16.50 3.87
C GLY A 141 7.80 16.26 2.88
N ARG A 142 8.02 15.42 1.89
CA ARG A 142 7.08 15.17 0.80
C ARG A 142 7.06 13.69 0.38
N HIS A 143 6.00 13.32 -0.30
CA HIS A 143 5.87 12.04 -0.98
C HIS A 143 6.82 11.94 -2.19
N ILE A 144 7.13 10.69 -2.58
CA ILE A 144 7.79 10.36 -3.86
C ILE A 144 6.80 10.61 -4.99
N THR A 145 7.30 11.24 -6.06
CA THR A 145 6.56 11.54 -7.29
C THR A 145 7.17 10.82 -8.49
N PRO A 146 6.46 10.73 -9.63
CA PRO A 146 6.97 10.05 -10.83
C PRO A 146 8.26 10.66 -11.42
N GLU A 147 8.53 11.92 -11.11
CA GLU A 147 9.71 12.64 -11.57
C GLU A 147 10.95 12.36 -10.72
N ASP A 148 10.75 11.74 -9.55
CA ASP A 148 11.84 11.43 -8.63
C ASP A 148 12.64 10.21 -9.08
N GLN A 149 13.95 10.31 -8.92
CA GLN A 149 14.87 9.19 -9.06
C GLN A 149 15.72 9.10 -7.79
N ASN A 150 15.90 7.89 -7.29
CA ASN A 150 16.72 7.63 -6.10
C ASN A 150 16.34 8.51 -4.91
N LYS A 151 15.04 8.61 -4.64
CA LYS A 151 14.50 9.28 -3.45
C LYS A 151 13.87 8.25 -2.52
N ALA A 152 13.93 8.52 -1.23
CA ALA A 152 13.38 7.65 -0.20
C ALA A 152 12.46 8.40 0.75
N VAL A 153 11.41 7.70 1.19
CA VAL A 153 10.58 8.08 2.34
C VAL A 153 10.73 6.98 3.37
N ILE A 154 11.19 7.33 4.57
CA ILE A 154 11.52 6.39 5.63
C ILE A 154 10.69 6.66 6.89
N SER A 155 10.66 5.69 7.82
CA SER A 155 9.99 5.93 9.09
C SER A 155 10.76 6.94 9.93
N LYS A 156 10.03 7.76 10.66
CA LYS A 156 10.61 8.75 11.58
C LYS A 156 11.45 8.08 12.64
N ASP A 157 11.00 6.96 13.18
CA ASP A 157 11.73 6.19 14.19
C ASP A 157 13.08 5.69 13.67
N LEU A 158 13.14 5.22 12.40
CA LEU A 158 14.40 4.81 11.78
C LEU A 158 15.34 6.00 11.60
N ALA A 159 14.79 7.13 11.16
CA ALA A 159 15.57 8.37 11.02
C ALA A 159 16.14 8.83 12.35
N GLU A 160 15.34 8.87 13.43
CA GLU A 160 15.76 9.26 14.77
C GLU A 160 16.81 8.30 15.33
N LYS A 161 16.62 6.98 15.16
CA LYS A 161 17.57 5.97 15.62
C LYS A 161 18.95 6.14 14.99
N ASN A 162 19.03 6.55 13.74
CA ASN A 162 20.27 6.69 12.97
C ASN A 162 20.75 8.15 12.86
N GLY A 163 20.07 9.10 13.49
CA GLY A 163 20.43 10.53 13.42
C GLY A 163 20.28 11.14 12.03
N LEU A 164 19.37 10.56 11.21
CA LEU A 164 19.13 10.98 9.83
C LEU A 164 18.05 12.05 9.76
N LYS A 165 18.08 12.83 8.69
CA LYS A 165 17.11 13.89 8.38
C LYS A 165 16.82 13.97 6.89
N ILE A 166 15.82 14.73 6.52
CA ILE A 166 15.55 15.05 5.12
C ILE A 166 16.76 15.70 4.48
N GLY A 167 17.13 15.21 3.28
CA GLY A 167 18.33 15.61 2.53
C GLY A 167 19.54 14.72 2.75
N ASP A 168 19.56 13.89 3.77
CA ASP A 168 20.63 12.90 3.98
C ASP A 168 20.51 11.76 2.96
N ILE A 169 21.63 11.09 2.70
CA ILE A 169 21.75 10.03 1.71
C ILE A 169 21.81 8.67 2.40
N LEU A 170 20.99 7.75 1.93
CA LEU A 170 21.06 6.33 2.28
C LEU A 170 21.94 5.60 1.28
N HIS A 171 22.97 4.93 1.77
CA HIS A 171 23.87 4.12 0.96
C HIS A 171 23.47 2.65 1.01
N THR A 172 23.23 2.04 -0.15
CA THR A 172 23.00 0.59 -0.23
C THR A 172 24.29 -0.15 -0.55
N GLN A 173 24.39 -1.40 -0.13
CA GLN A 173 25.54 -2.26 -0.46
C GLN A 173 25.74 -2.39 -1.98
N LYS A 174 24.69 -2.26 -2.77
CA LYS A 174 24.74 -2.36 -4.24
C LYS A 174 25.18 -1.05 -4.93
N GLY A 175 25.54 -0.01 -4.15
CA GLY A 175 26.01 1.26 -4.68
C GLY A 175 24.89 2.16 -5.22
N VAL A 176 23.67 1.95 -4.80
CA VAL A 176 22.56 2.88 -5.07
C VAL A 176 22.41 3.82 -3.89
N ASP A 177 22.56 5.10 -4.16
CA ASP A 177 22.38 6.17 -3.19
C ASP A 177 20.97 6.74 -3.30
N MET A 178 20.28 6.89 -2.16
CA MET A 178 18.91 7.43 -2.13
C MET A 178 18.83 8.61 -1.15
N GLU A 179 18.36 9.76 -1.63
CA GLU A 179 18.14 10.93 -0.78
C GLU A 179 16.81 10.82 -0.03
N ILE A 180 16.83 11.08 1.27
CA ILE A 180 15.63 11.12 2.10
C ILE A 180 14.85 12.39 1.77
N VAL A 181 13.61 12.25 1.28
CA VAL A 181 12.72 13.36 0.93
C VAL A 181 11.50 13.48 1.83
N GLY A 182 11.23 12.46 2.64
CA GLY A 182 10.10 12.47 3.56
C GLY A 182 10.25 11.48 4.70
N LEU A 183 9.56 11.79 5.79
CA LEU A 183 9.47 10.94 6.97
C LEU A 183 8.00 10.60 7.23
N PHE A 184 7.72 9.35 7.58
CA PHE A 184 6.38 8.90 7.93
C PHE A 184 6.35 8.28 9.34
N THR A 185 5.16 8.29 9.92
CA THR A 185 4.89 7.62 11.19
C THR A 185 3.75 6.62 10.98
N PRO A 186 3.87 5.38 11.46
CA PRO A 186 2.76 4.46 11.49
C PRO A 186 1.70 4.96 12.47
N LYS A 187 0.42 4.70 12.15
CA LYS A 187 -0.66 4.95 13.10
C LYS A 187 -0.50 4.00 14.28
N GLU A 188 -0.48 4.54 15.49
CA GLU A 188 -0.54 3.72 16.69
C GLU A 188 -1.81 2.87 16.66
N ILE A 189 -1.66 1.57 16.58
CA ILE A 189 -2.77 0.64 16.76
C ILE A 189 -2.91 0.47 18.27
N GLU A 190 -3.98 0.97 18.84
CA GLU A 190 -4.37 0.72 20.25
C GLU A 190 -4.78 -0.75 20.45
N ASP A 191 -4.05 -1.70 19.96
CA ASP A 191 -4.38 -3.10 20.16
C ASP A 191 -3.31 -3.81 20.97
N ILE A 192 -3.77 -4.30 22.10
CA ILE A 192 -3.04 -4.75 23.28
C ILE A 192 -2.18 -6.00 23.03
N ASN A 193 -2.24 -6.61 21.84
CA ASN A 193 -1.60 -7.90 21.56
C ASN A 193 -0.60 -7.98 20.41
N ASP A 194 -0.42 -6.95 19.59
CA ASP A 194 0.48 -7.02 18.45
C ASP A 194 1.54 -5.91 18.46
N LYS A 195 2.55 -6.10 19.31
CA LYS A 195 3.87 -5.51 19.07
C LYS A 195 4.60 -6.31 17.97
N VAL A 196 3.97 -6.49 16.85
CA VAL A 196 4.62 -7.00 15.63
C VAL A 196 4.69 -5.85 14.66
N THR A 197 5.67 -5.01 14.81
CA THR A 197 6.02 -4.02 13.80
C THR A 197 7.43 -4.31 13.33
N SER A 198 7.52 -5.13 12.32
CA SER A 198 8.65 -5.13 11.40
C SER A 198 8.14 -4.62 10.05
N TYR A 199 8.39 -3.39 9.75
CA TYR A 199 8.29 -2.82 8.42
C TYR A 199 9.67 -2.36 7.98
#